data_46db5daeced8255ffb7e4a2319d8da21
#
_entry.id   46db5daeced8255ffb7e4a2319d8da21
#
_cell.length_a   1.000
_cell.length_b   1.000
_cell.length_c   1.000
_cell.angle_alpha   90.00
_cell.angle_beta   90.00
_cell.angle_gamma   90.00
#
_symmetry.space_group_name_H-M   'P 1'
#
loop_
_entity.id
_entity.type
_entity.pdbx_description
1 polymer ?
#
loop_
_entity_poly.entity_id
_entity_poly.type
_entity_poly.pdbx_seq_one_letter_code
_entity_poly.pdbx_strand_id
1 'polypeptide(L)'
;MACPIQPVTMAISPTRPPNLPKLQRVLVVGGGGREHALAWALQRCPEIEAVWISPGNGGTNSPGAGISAIAIAETDSAALIAHCQAEAIDLVVIGPEAPLAAGVADDLRESGLAVFGPSATGAQLEASKAWSKQLMRDANIPTAGHWSVSNEADALKVLNTVDRPLVVKADGLAAGKGVTVADTVEQAKAAIQDAFGGRFGSAGSQLVLEERLDGPEVSVFALCDGERMVVLPPAQDHKRLEDGDRGPNTGGMGAYAPAPLLSEEGLDTVRRTVLEPTLQALKERGIDYRGVIYAGLMLTATGPQVIEFNCRFGDPECQTLMPLLGPELAQVLQACAIGRLDLAPALTIKPQCSACVVAAASGYPESPRKGDPITIDLPVSQTRQLFHAGTRREESGVLVSSGGRVLAVIAQAEDFDAAFSAAYRDLEHVSFEGITYRHDIGHQVRSS
;
A
#
# COMPACT_ATOMS: atom_id res chain seq x y z
N MET A 1 -74.37 -22.12 6.74
CA MET A 1 -73.58 -21.57 7.87
C MET A 1 -72.12 -21.70 7.52
N ALA A 2 -71.45 -20.64 7.13
CA ALA A 2 -70.04 -20.64 6.76
C ALA A 2 -69.25 -20.11 7.96
N CYS A 3 -68.25 -20.85 8.42
CA CYS A 3 -67.34 -20.49 9.49
C CYS A 3 -66.26 -19.57 8.93
N PRO A 4 -66.00 -18.38 9.52
CA PRO A 4 -64.92 -17.49 9.06
C PRO A 4 -63.58 -17.95 9.62
N ILE A 5 -62.64 -18.28 8.72
CA ILE A 5 -61.21 -18.52 9.04
C ILE A 5 -60.55 -17.15 9.22
N GLN A 6 -60.12 -16.84 10.43
CA GLN A 6 -59.29 -15.66 10.70
C GLN A 6 -57.85 -15.90 10.22
N PRO A 7 -57.20 -14.98 9.50
CA PRO A 7 -55.77 -15.11 9.17
C PRO A 7 -54.91 -14.83 10.42
N VAL A 8 -54.12 -15.81 10.81
CA VAL A 8 -53.04 -15.64 11.81
C VAL A 8 -51.91 -14.87 11.17
N THR A 9 -51.85 -13.57 11.43
CA THR A 9 -50.72 -12.72 11.06
C THR A 9 -49.59 -13.01 12.09
N MET A 10 -48.63 -13.86 11.72
CA MET A 10 -47.37 -13.90 12.45
C MET A 10 -46.65 -12.56 12.23
N ALA A 11 -46.57 -11.75 13.24
CA ALA A 11 -45.74 -10.56 13.30
C ALA A 11 -44.27 -11.07 13.36
N ILE A 12 -43.58 -11.06 12.21
CA ILE A 12 -42.12 -11.17 12.16
C ILE A 12 -41.61 -9.87 12.75
N SER A 13 -41.11 -9.90 13.99
CA SER A 13 -40.33 -8.79 14.55
C SER A 13 -39.20 -8.49 13.57
N PRO A 14 -39.03 -7.24 13.09
CA PRO A 14 -37.87 -6.90 12.31
C PRO A 14 -36.64 -7.10 13.21
N THR A 15 -35.92 -8.17 13.01
CA THR A 15 -34.58 -8.34 13.59
C THR A 15 -33.76 -7.16 13.11
N ARG A 16 -33.36 -6.28 14.04
CA ARG A 16 -32.44 -5.18 13.77
C ARG A 16 -31.23 -5.77 13.02
N PRO A 17 -30.81 -5.21 11.89
CA PRO A 17 -29.64 -5.75 11.18
C PRO A 17 -28.47 -5.84 12.16
N PRO A 18 -27.67 -6.89 12.11
CA PRO A 18 -26.52 -7.03 13.01
C PRO A 18 -25.62 -5.81 12.80
N ASN A 19 -25.23 -5.15 13.90
CA ASN A 19 -24.29 -4.04 13.88
C ASN A 19 -22.86 -4.58 13.91
N LEU A 20 -21.91 -3.79 13.42
CA LEU A 20 -20.50 -4.06 13.64
C LEU A 20 -20.21 -4.13 15.17
N PRO A 21 -19.24 -4.98 15.60
CA PRO A 21 -18.75 -4.97 16.97
C PRO A 21 -18.25 -3.59 17.38
N LYS A 22 -18.18 -3.35 18.69
CA LYS A 22 -17.57 -2.13 19.24
C LYS A 22 -16.12 -2.02 18.74
N LEU A 23 -15.70 -0.83 18.35
CA LEU A 23 -14.37 -0.54 17.83
C LEU A 23 -13.86 0.73 18.52
N GLN A 24 -12.85 0.61 19.37
CA GLN A 24 -12.29 1.74 20.11
C GLN A 24 -10.77 1.74 20.14
N ARG A 25 -10.15 0.56 20.04
CA ARG A 25 -8.72 0.37 20.23
C ARG A 25 -8.11 -0.34 19.04
N VAL A 26 -7.14 0.31 18.42
CA VAL A 26 -6.52 -0.17 17.17
C VAL A 26 -5.01 -0.25 17.33
N LEU A 27 -4.42 -1.34 16.84
CA LEU A 27 -2.98 -1.49 16.67
C LEU A 27 -2.64 -1.43 15.17
N VAL A 28 -1.73 -0.54 14.78
CA VAL A 28 -1.11 -0.52 13.46
C VAL A 28 0.26 -1.17 13.56
N VAL A 29 0.51 -2.22 12.77
CA VAL A 29 1.81 -2.90 12.70
C VAL A 29 2.62 -2.30 11.56
N GLY A 30 3.83 -1.81 11.87
CA GLY A 30 4.76 -1.18 10.96
C GLY A 30 5.33 0.14 11.49
N GLY A 31 6.36 0.65 10.82
CA GLY A 31 7.07 1.85 11.27
C GLY A 31 7.33 2.88 10.16
N GLY A 32 6.81 2.68 8.96
CA GLY A 32 6.99 3.57 7.81
C GLY A 32 6.04 4.76 7.77
N GLY A 33 6.15 5.53 6.70
CA GLY A 33 5.26 6.67 6.44
C GLY A 33 3.82 6.24 6.19
N ARG A 34 3.64 5.10 5.57
CA ARG A 34 2.34 4.45 5.35
C ARG A 34 1.64 4.14 6.68
N GLU A 35 2.35 3.53 7.63
CA GLU A 35 1.80 3.17 8.93
C GLU A 35 1.52 4.41 9.79
N HIS A 36 2.36 5.43 9.70
CA HIS A 36 2.09 6.71 10.36
C HIS A 36 0.81 7.36 9.80
N ALA A 37 0.61 7.35 8.47
CA ALA A 37 -0.60 7.88 7.84
C ALA A 37 -1.86 7.08 8.22
N LEU A 38 -1.76 5.75 8.28
CA LEU A 38 -2.84 4.87 8.76
C LEU A 38 -3.21 5.18 10.21
N ALA A 39 -2.23 5.23 11.11
CA ALA A 39 -2.46 5.54 12.52
C ALA A 39 -3.08 6.94 12.71
N TRP A 40 -2.61 7.94 11.95
CA TRP A 40 -3.18 9.28 11.94
C TRP A 40 -4.64 9.31 11.47
N ALA A 41 -4.96 8.57 10.39
CA ALA A 41 -6.32 8.51 9.86
C ALA A 41 -7.27 7.80 10.83
N LEU A 42 -6.85 6.70 11.42
CA LEU A 42 -7.63 5.93 12.40
C LEU A 42 -7.91 6.73 13.67
N GLN A 43 -6.91 7.45 14.19
CA GLN A 43 -7.07 8.31 15.37
C GLN A 43 -8.16 9.39 15.17
N ARG A 44 -8.45 9.79 13.94
CA ARG A 44 -9.46 10.81 13.60
C ARG A 44 -10.87 10.24 13.43
N CYS A 45 -11.03 8.92 13.49
CA CYS A 45 -12.33 8.27 13.48
C CYS A 45 -13.01 8.45 14.84
N PRO A 46 -14.28 8.92 14.89
CA PRO A 46 -14.93 9.35 16.16
C PRO A 46 -15.06 8.25 17.20
N GLU A 47 -15.15 6.99 16.78
CA GLU A 47 -15.28 5.84 17.66
C GLU A 47 -13.96 5.39 18.29
N ILE A 48 -12.80 5.84 17.75
CA ILE A 48 -11.49 5.39 18.20
C ILE A 48 -11.03 6.19 19.43
N GLU A 49 -10.79 5.49 20.52
CA GLU A 49 -10.31 6.05 21.77
C GLU A 49 -8.78 6.03 21.87
N ALA A 50 -8.14 4.99 21.28
CA ALA A 50 -6.70 4.82 21.34
C ALA A 50 -6.14 4.11 20.10
N VAL A 51 -4.99 4.59 19.64
CA VAL A 51 -4.22 3.99 18.55
C VAL A 51 -2.82 3.66 19.03
N TRP A 52 -2.41 2.41 18.86
CA TRP A 52 -1.04 1.95 19.04
C TRP A 52 -0.37 1.74 17.67
N ILE A 53 0.94 1.86 17.64
CA ILE A 53 1.75 1.54 16.47
C ILE A 53 2.99 0.74 16.87
N SER A 54 3.36 -0.27 16.10
CA SER A 54 4.49 -1.16 16.42
C SER A 54 5.38 -1.43 15.19
N PRO A 55 6.68 -1.10 15.21
CA PRO A 55 7.41 -0.36 16.26
C PRO A 55 7.21 1.16 16.19
N GLY A 56 6.59 1.68 15.11
CA GLY A 56 6.47 3.11 14.87
C GLY A 56 7.79 3.78 14.44
N ASN A 57 7.84 5.11 14.52
CA ASN A 57 8.97 5.92 14.08
C ASN A 57 9.13 7.19 14.94
N GLY A 58 10.05 8.07 14.57
CA GLY A 58 10.33 9.31 15.33
C GLY A 58 9.16 10.29 15.44
N GLY A 59 8.18 10.23 14.54
CA GLY A 59 6.96 11.05 14.58
C GLY A 59 5.87 10.46 15.47
N THR A 60 5.72 9.15 15.46
CA THR A 60 4.70 8.45 16.26
C THR A 60 5.05 8.36 17.75
N ASN A 61 6.33 8.53 18.09
CA ASN A 61 6.84 8.61 19.46
C ASN A 61 6.90 10.05 19.99
N SER A 62 6.25 11.00 19.32
CA SER A 62 6.30 12.41 19.73
C SER A 62 5.25 12.71 20.82
N PRO A 63 5.58 13.51 21.84
CA PRO A 63 4.59 14.00 22.79
C PRO A 63 3.46 14.73 22.05
N GLY A 64 2.21 14.38 22.35
CA GLY A 64 1.03 14.97 21.73
C GLY A 64 0.63 14.41 20.37
N ALA A 65 1.33 13.38 19.86
CA ALA A 65 0.92 12.70 18.63
C ALA A 65 -0.43 11.98 18.78
N GLY A 66 -0.86 11.66 20.01
CA GLY A 66 -2.10 10.92 20.29
C GLY A 66 -2.04 9.46 19.86
N ILE A 67 -0.86 8.99 19.43
CA ILE A 67 -0.56 7.62 19.03
C ILE A 67 0.47 7.08 20.01
N SER A 68 0.28 5.86 20.49
CA SER A 68 1.19 5.20 21.43
C SER A 68 2.09 4.22 20.66
N ALA A 69 3.39 4.52 20.56
CA ALA A 69 4.31 3.58 19.95
C ALA A 69 4.81 2.55 20.97
N ILE A 70 4.93 1.31 20.51
CA ILE A 70 5.41 0.17 21.30
C ILE A 70 6.60 -0.48 20.59
N ALA A 71 7.63 -0.84 21.35
CA ALA A 71 8.87 -1.40 20.79
C ALA A 71 8.77 -2.93 20.60
N ILE A 72 7.82 -3.38 19.77
CA ILE A 72 7.68 -4.78 19.37
C ILE A 72 8.03 -4.89 17.87
N ALA A 73 8.79 -5.91 17.51
CA ALA A 73 9.13 -6.15 16.11
C ALA A 73 7.87 -6.56 15.30
N GLU A 74 7.79 -6.13 14.06
CA GLU A 74 6.64 -6.36 13.17
C GLU A 74 6.32 -7.85 12.93
N THR A 75 7.32 -8.72 13.12
CA THR A 75 7.21 -10.17 12.92
C THR A 75 7.15 -10.97 14.22
N ASP A 76 7.12 -10.32 15.37
CA ASP A 76 6.99 -10.98 16.68
C ASP A 76 5.50 -11.16 17.03
N SER A 77 4.87 -12.17 16.42
CA SER A 77 3.46 -12.49 16.64
C SER A 77 3.12 -12.69 18.12
N ALA A 78 3.98 -13.36 18.87
CA ALA A 78 3.72 -13.68 20.28
C ALA A 78 3.65 -12.41 21.15
N ALA A 79 4.60 -11.49 20.96
CA ALA A 79 4.59 -10.22 21.70
C ALA A 79 3.44 -9.31 21.26
N LEU A 80 3.10 -9.29 19.95
CA LEU A 80 1.96 -8.54 19.45
C LEU A 80 0.64 -9.07 20.02
N ILE A 81 0.44 -10.39 20.08
CA ILE A 81 -0.75 -11.02 20.68
C ILE A 81 -0.84 -10.66 22.16
N ALA A 82 0.24 -10.80 22.92
CA ALA A 82 0.26 -10.46 24.34
C ALA A 82 -0.12 -8.99 24.60
N HIS A 83 0.40 -8.07 23.78
CA HIS A 83 0.03 -6.64 23.86
C HIS A 83 -1.44 -6.43 23.52
N CYS A 84 -1.93 -7.03 22.43
CA CYS A 84 -3.34 -6.90 22.03
C CYS A 84 -4.30 -7.39 23.12
N GLN A 85 -3.96 -8.47 23.80
CA GLN A 85 -4.77 -8.99 24.92
C GLN A 85 -4.72 -8.06 26.14
N ALA A 86 -3.54 -7.54 26.49
CA ALA A 86 -3.36 -6.64 27.64
C ALA A 86 -4.11 -5.31 27.47
N GLU A 87 -4.08 -4.76 26.26
CA GLU A 87 -4.70 -3.47 25.93
C GLU A 87 -6.14 -3.62 25.37
N ALA A 88 -6.66 -4.82 25.25
CA ALA A 88 -7.97 -5.14 24.69
C ALA A 88 -8.15 -4.49 23.29
N ILE A 89 -7.22 -4.76 22.38
CA ILE A 89 -7.24 -4.26 21.00
C ILE A 89 -8.41 -4.89 20.24
N ASP A 90 -9.24 -4.06 19.61
CA ASP A 90 -10.41 -4.46 18.82
C ASP A 90 -10.06 -4.79 17.36
N LEU A 91 -9.02 -4.13 16.80
CA LEU A 91 -8.60 -4.26 15.41
C LEU A 91 -7.07 -4.13 15.29
N VAL A 92 -6.47 -5.04 14.55
CA VAL A 92 -5.07 -4.93 14.10
C VAL A 92 -5.03 -4.63 12.61
N VAL A 93 -4.25 -3.62 12.21
CA VAL A 93 -4.01 -3.23 10.81
C VAL A 93 -2.54 -3.47 10.49
N ILE A 94 -2.23 -4.37 9.56
CA ILE A 94 -0.85 -4.66 9.18
C ILE A 94 -0.48 -3.84 7.95
N GLY A 95 0.54 -2.99 8.10
CA GLY A 95 0.99 -2.08 7.05
C GLY A 95 1.94 -2.71 6.04
N PRO A 96 3.10 -3.31 6.45
CA PRO A 96 4.11 -3.79 5.52
C PRO A 96 3.86 -5.24 5.05
N GLU A 97 4.49 -5.60 3.94
CA GLU A 97 4.39 -6.92 3.31
C GLU A 97 5.13 -8.03 4.07
N ALA A 98 6.24 -7.69 4.74
CA ALA A 98 7.08 -8.70 5.39
C ALA A 98 6.37 -9.48 6.50
N PRO A 99 5.67 -8.85 7.48
CA PRO A 99 4.89 -9.58 8.48
C PRO A 99 3.71 -10.34 7.87
N LEU A 100 3.10 -9.86 6.78
CA LEU A 100 2.04 -10.59 6.07
C LEU A 100 2.57 -11.89 5.47
N ALA A 101 3.69 -11.80 4.75
CA ALA A 101 4.35 -12.97 4.17
C ALA A 101 4.88 -13.96 5.24
N ALA A 102 5.24 -13.45 6.42
CA ALA A 102 5.66 -14.26 7.57
C ALA A 102 4.52 -14.93 8.34
N GLY A 103 3.24 -14.61 8.04
CA GLY A 103 2.08 -15.24 8.68
C GLY A 103 1.61 -14.57 9.97
N VAL A 104 2.09 -13.36 10.28
CA VAL A 104 1.66 -12.62 11.49
C VAL A 104 0.14 -12.42 11.53
N ALA A 105 -0.48 -12.19 10.37
CA ALA A 105 -1.93 -12.07 10.28
C ALA A 105 -2.66 -13.37 10.64
N ASP A 106 -2.07 -14.51 10.31
CA ASP A 106 -2.64 -15.83 10.63
C ASP A 106 -2.57 -16.07 12.14
N ASP A 107 -1.41 -15.89 12.75
CA ASP A 107 -1.20 -16.06 14.19
C ASP A 107 -2.14 -15.16 15.02
N LEU A 108 -2.29 -13.91 14.64
CA LEU A 108 -3.17 -12.96 15.30
C LEU A 108 -4.65 -13.38 15.18
N ARG A 109 -5.10 -13.85 14.01
CA ARG A 109 -6.47 -14.35 13.83
C ARG A 109 -6.73 -15.63 14.60
N GLU A 110 -5.77 -16.56 14.63
CA GLU A 110 -5.87 -17.79 15.44
C GLU A 110 -6.01 -17.47 16.94
N SER A 111 -5.45 -16.35 17.40
CA SER A 111 -5.65 -15.86 18.78
C SER A 111 -6.99 -15.15 19.01
N GLY A 112 -7.86 -15.06 18.00
CA GLY A 112 -9.19 -14.46 18.08
C GLY A 112 -9.26 -12.95 17.77
N LEU A 113 -8.19 -12.35 17.28
CA LEU A 113 -8.15 -10.92 16.94
C LEU A 113 -8.73 -10.65 15.54
N ALA A 114 -9.42 -9.51 15.37
CA ALA A 114 -9.79 -9.00 14.06
C ALA A 114 -8.55 -8.38 13.40
N VAL A 115 -8.19 -8.84 12.21
CA VAL A 115 -6.97 -8.40 11.51
C VAL A 115 -7.28 -7.95 10.10
N PHE A 116 -6.94 -6.70 9.78
CA PHE A 116 -6.91 -6.18 8.42
C PHE A 116 -5.51 -6.35 7.83
N GLY A 117 -5.38 -7.32 6.95
CA GLY A 117 -4.17 -7.78 6.28
C GLY A 117 -4.38 -9.24 5.85
N PRO A 118 -4.02 -9.68 4.64
CA PRO A 118 -4.24 -11.05 4.20
C PRO A 118 -3.41 -12.07 4.99
N SER A 119 -3.79 -13.34 4.90
CA SER A 119 -3.00 -14.49 5.36
C SER A 119 -1.66 -14.58 4.61
N ALA A 120 -0.72 -15.38 5.10
CA ALA A 120 0.53 -15.68 4.39
C ALA A 120 0.27 -16.22 2.99
N THR A 121 -0.77 -17.07 2.83
CA THR A 121 -1.19 -17.59 1.53
C THR A 121 -1.74 -16.47 0.63
N GLY A 122 -2.53 -15.53 1.17
CA GLY A 122 -3.02 -14.37 0.42
C GLY A 122 -1.90 -13.39 0.08
N ALA A 123 -0.89 -13.26 0.92
CA ALA A 123 0.28 -12.41 0.70
C ALA A 123 1.17 -12.91 -0.46
N GLN A 124 0.99 -14.15 -0.95
CA GLN A 124 1.65 -14.63 -2.17
C GLN A 124 1.33 -13.76 -3.38
N LEU A 125 0.22 -13.03 -3.36
CA LEU A 125 -0.15 -12.08 -4.41
C LEU A 125 0.95 -11.02 -4.66
N GLU A 126 1.72 -10.63 -3.62
CA GLU A 126 2.90 -9.75 -3.70
C GLU A 126 4.21 -10.51 -3.53
N ALA A 127 4.24 -11.49 -2.61
CA ALA A 127 5.47 -12.17 -2.22
C ALA A 127 6.06 -13.06 -3.32
N SER A 128 5.23 -13.55 -4.27
CA SER A 128 5.68 -14.30 -5.44
C SER A 128 5.07 -13.76 -6.73
N LYS A 129 5.90 -13.17 -7.56
CA LYS A 129 5.49 -12.67 -8.89
C LYS A 129 5.08 -13.81 -9.81
N ALA A 130 5.76 -14.95 -9.72
CA ALA A 130 5.42 -16.14 -10.49
C ALA A 130 4.03 -16.69 -10.11
N TRP A 131 3.74 -16.77 -8.80
CA TRP A 131 2.42 -17.17 -8.30
C TRP A 131 1.33 -16.18 -8.73
N SER A 132 1.59 -14.89 -8.59
CA SER A 132 0.69 -13.82 -9.01
C SER A 132 0.39 -13.88 -10.52
N LYS A 133 1.41 -14.08 -11.36
CA LYS A 133 1.24 -14.26 -12.83
C LYS A 133 0.45 -15.52 -13.17
N GLN A 134 0.63 -16.61 -12.43
CA GLN A 134 -0.18 -17.81 -12.62
C GLN A 134 -1.65 -17.55 -12.26
N LEU A 135 -1.92 -16.84 -11.16
CA LEU A 135 -3.29 -16.42 -10.79
C LEU A 135 -3.91 -15.56 -11.90
N MET A 136 -3.18 -14.57 -12.41
CA MET A 136 -3.67 -13.70 -13.48
C MET A 136 -4.01 -14.49 -14.74
N ARG A 137 -3.16 -15.45 -15.13
CA ARG A 137 -3.39 -16.33 -16.27
C ARG A 137 -4.66 -17.17 -16.10
N ASP A 138 -4.81 -17.83 -14.95
CA ASP A 138 -5.93 -18.70 -14.65
C ASP A 138 -7.27 -17.95 -14.62
N ALA A 139 -7.24 -16.69 -14.16
CA ALA A 139 -8.41 -15.83 -14.04
C ALA A 139 -8.63 -14.91 -15.26
N ASN A 140 -7.82 -15.04 -16.32
CA ASN A 140 -7.85 -14.17 -17.50
C ASN A 140 -7.72 -12.68 -17.19
N ILE A 141 -6.93 -12.33 -16.17
CA ILE A 141 -6.65 -10.93 -15.81
C ILE A 141 -5.63 -10.36 -16.79
N PRO A 142 -5.91 -9.18 -17.40
CA PRO A 142 -5.00 -8.57 -18.36
C PRO A 142 -3.63 -8.24 -17.75
N THR A 143 -2.58 -8.77 -18.33
CA THR A 143 -1.17 -8.52 -17.94
C THR A 143 -0.24 -8.80 -19.11
N ALA A 144 1.02 -8.36 -19.02
CA ALA A 144 2.04 -8.62 -20.04
C ALA A 144 2.26 -10.12 -20.27
N GLY A 145 2.63 -10.49 -21.48
CA GLY A 145 3.20 -11.80 -21.78
C GLY A 145 4.40 -12.05 -20.87
N HIS A 146 4.49 -13.25 -20.29
CA HIS A 146 5.51 -13.52 -19.25
C HIS A 146 5.98 -14.98 -19.25
N TRP A 147 7.17 -15.19 -18.71
CA TRP A 147 7.82 -16.49 -18.54
C TRP A 147 8.44 -16.57 -17.15
N SER A 148 8.10 -17.59 -16.38
CA SER A 148 8.75 -17.91 -15.10
C SER A 148 9.87 -18.91 -15.34
N VAL A 149 11.08 -18.60 -14.88
CA VAL A 149 12.29 -19.39 -15.10
C VAL A 149 13.09 -19.54 -13.82
N SER A 150 13.70 -20.73 -13.61
CA SER A 150 14.43 -21.07 -12.38
C SER A 150 15.93 -21.28 -12.60
N ASN A 151 16.42 -20.97 -13.80
CA ASN A 151 17.86 -21.02 -14.12
C ASN A 151 18.21 -20.07 -15.26
N GLU A 152 19.48 -19.68 -15.33
CA GLU A 152 19.99 -18.74 -16.33
C GLU A 152 19.84 -19.24 -17.77
N ALA A 153 20.07 -20.53 -18.02
CA ALA A 153 20.02 -21.10 -19.36
C ALA A 153 18.62 -20.99 -19.99
N ASP A 154 17.57 -21.29 -19.21
CA ASP A 154 16.18 -21.14 -19.66
C ASP A 154 15.81 -19.65 -19.83
N ALA A 155 16.28 -18.77 -18.94
CA ALA A 155 16.05 -17.34 -19.06
C ALA A 155 16.66 -16.78 -20.35
N LEU A 156 17.91 -17.13 -20.67
CA LEU A 156 18.58 -16.71 -21.90
C LEU A 156 17.92 -17.32 -23.15
N LYS A 157 17.41 -18.55 -23.05
CA LYS A 157 16.66 -19.15 -24.16
C LYS A 157 15.37 -18.40 -24.45
N VAL A 158 14.62 -17.98 -23.43
CA VAL A 158 13.43 -17.13 -23.59
C VAL A 158 13.83 -15.81 -24.25
N LEU A 159 14.83 -15.11 -23.71
CA LEU A 159 15.29 -13.82 -24.24
C LEU A 159 15.69 -13.92 -25.74
N ASN A 160 16.44 -14.96 -26.11
CA ASN A 160 16.85 -15.21 -27.49
C ASN A 160 15.67 -15.54 -28.42
N THR A 161 14.64 -16.20 -27.88
CA THR A 161 13.44 -16.57 -28.66
C THR A 161 12.54 -15.37 -28.93
N VAL A 162 12.40 -14.50 -27.92
CA VAL A 162 11.57 -13.28 -28.02
C VAL A 162 12.27 -12.20 -28.84
N ASP A 163 13.61 -12.18 -28.84
CA ASP A 163 14.48 -11.26 -29.61
C ASP A 163 14.10 -9.78 -29.44
N ARG A 164 13.75 -9.39 -28.23
CA ARG A 164 13.47 -7.99 -27.82
C ARG A 164 13.74 -7.81 -26.33
N PRO A 165 13.95 -6.54 -25.87
CA PRO A 165 14.15 -6.26 -24.47
C PRO A 165 12.96 -6.72 -23.62
N LEU A 166 13.25 -7.34 -22.47
CA LEU A 166 12.26 -7.81 -21.52
C LEU A 166 12.44 -7.09 -20.18
N VAL A 167 11.36 -7.02 -19.40
CA VAL A 167 11.43 -6.66 -18.00
C VAL A 167 11.85 -7.90 -17.21
N VAL A 168 12.94 -7.80 -16.45
CA VAL A 168 13.48 -8.88 -15.61
C VAL A 168 13.10 -8.62 -14.16
N LYS A 169 12.35 -9.53 -13.56
CA LYS A 169 11.87 -9.41 -12.18
C LYS A 169 12.34 -10.62 -11.34
N ALA A 170 13.05 -10.36 -10.25
CA ALA A 170 13.33 -11.38 -9.25
C ALA A 170 12.03 -11.80 -8.54
N ASP A 171 11.83 -13.13 -8.35
CA ASP A 171 10.64 -13.65 -7.67
C ASP A 171 10.87 -13.65 -6.16
N GLY A 172 10.13 -12.80 -5.46
CA GLY A 172 10.24 -12.60 -4.02
C GLY A 172 10.25 -11.13 -3.63
N LEU A 173 10.25 -10.89 -2.31
CA LEU A 173 10.32 -9.55 -1.73
C LEU A 173 11.75 -9.01 -1.88
N ALA A 174 11.95 -8.05 -2.77
CA ALA A 174 13.24 -7.42 -3.05
C ALA A 174 13.24 -5.90 -2.80
N ALA A 175 12.31 -5.40 -1.96
CA ALA A 175 12.18 -3.99 -1.59
C ALA A 175 12.23 -3.02 -2.80
N GLY A 176 11.53 -3.37 -3.90
CA GLY A 176 11.48 -2.58 -5.13
C GLY A 176 12.75 -2.63 -6.00
N LYS A 177 13.82 -3.31 -5.55
CA LYS A 177 15.11 -3.37 -6.27
C LYS A 177 15.24 -4.55 -7.22
N GLY A 178 14.33 -5.52 -7.16
CA GLY A 178 14.36 -6.75 -7.95
C GLY A 178 13.82 -6.62 -9.37
N VAL A 179 13.57 -5.42 -9.88
CA VAL A 179 12.98 -5.17 -11.20
C VAL A 179 13.93 -4.37 -12.06
N THR A 180 14.25 -4.90 -13.25
CA THR A 180 15.03 -4.21 -14.29
C THR A 180 14.17 -4.09 -15.54
N VAL A 181 13.82 -2.86 -15.92
CA VAL A 181 13.20 -2.54 -17.21
C VAL A 181 14.33 -2.33 -18.21
N ALA A 182 14.60 -3.33 -19.03
CA ALA A 182 15.70 -3.27 -19.98
C ALA A 182 15.30 -2.48 -21.24
N ASP A 183 16.20 -1.63 -21.72
CA ASP A 183 16.03 -0.91 -22.99
C ASP A 183 16.67 -1.68 -24.17
N THR A 184 17.61 -2.59 -23.89
CA THR A 184 18.25 -3.44 -24.87
C THR A 184 18.29 -4.91 -24.44
N VAL A 185 18.48 -5.81 -25.40
CA VAL A 185 18.63 -7.26 -25.13
C VAL A 185 19.85 -7.52 -24.23
N GLU A 186 20.94 -6.76 -24.41
CA GLU A 186 22.16 -6.85 -23.63
C GLU A 186 21.92 -6.46 -22.17
N GLN A 187 21.12 -5.41 -21.92
CA GLN A 187 20.73 -5.02 -20.55
C GLN A 187 19.87 -6.10 -19.88
N ALA A 188 18.92 -6.69 -20.62
CA ALA A 188 18.11 -7.80 -20.10
C ALA A 188 18.98 -9.00 -19.76
N LYS A 189 19.95 -9.34 -20.63
CA LYS A 189 20.92 -10.43 -20.40
C LYS A 189 21.76 -10.16 -19.15
N ALA A 190 22.30 -8.96 -19.00
CA ALA A 190 23.08 -8.58 -17.82
C ALA A 190 22.24 -8.69 -16.52
N ALA A 191 20.98 -8.21 -16.55
CA ALA A 191 20.07 -8.31 -15.41
C ALA A 191 19.75 -9.76 -15.02
N ILE A 192 19.59 -10.66 -16.00
CA ILE A 192 19.40 -12.10 -15.77
C ILE A 192 20.65 -12.69 -15.09
N GLN A 193 21.83 -12.37 -15.61
CA GLN A 193 23.11 -12.87 -15.07
C GLN A 193 23.37 -12.36 -13.64
N ASP A 194 23.13 -11.08 -13.39
CA ASP A 194 23.24 -10.47 -12.06
C ASP A 194 22.30 -11.14 -11.05
N ALA A 195 21.07 -11.41 -11.44
CA ALA A 195 20.07 -12.00 -10.56
C ALA A 195 20.45 -13.44 -10.16
N PHE A 196 20.76 -14.31 -11.13
CA PHE A 196 21.21 -15.68 -10.86
C PHE A 196 22.62 -15.72 -10.24
N GLY A 197 23.44 -14.66 -10.45
CA GLY A 197 24.73 -14.44 -9.78
C GLY A 197 24.64 -14.14 -8.27
N GLY A 198 23.41 -14.06 -7.71
CA GLY A 198 23.17 -13.91 -6.27
C GLY A 198 22.91 -12.49 -5.78
N ARG A 199 22.77 -11.52 -6.67
CA ARG A 199 22.51 -10.10 -6.30
C ARG A 199 21.31 -9.92 -5.37
N PHE A 200 20.27 -10.77 -5.50
CA PHE A 200 19.03 -10.71 -4.74
C PHE A 200 18.86 -11.85 -3.73
N GLY A 201 19.95 -12.57 -3.41
CA GLY A 201 19.88 -13.71 -2.50
C GLY A 201 18.87 -14.77 -2.97
N SER A 202 18.04 -15.28 -2.06
CA SER A 202 17.03 -16.29 -2.38
C SER A 202 15.95 -15.79 -3.35
N ALA A 203 15.65 -14.48 -3.38
CA ALA A 203 14.69 -13.91 -4.32
C ALA A 203 15.16 -14.00 -5.79
N GLY A 204 16.48 -14.10 -6.02
CA GLY A 204 17.06 -14.27 -7.36
C GLY A 204 17.10 -15.71 -7.86
N SER A 205 16.64 -16.69 -7.09
CA SER A 205 16.63 -18.12 -7.50
C SER A 205 15.57 -18.44 -8.56
N GLN A 206 14.59 -17.59 -8.73
CA GLN A 206 13.57 -17.63 -9.76
C GLN A 206 13.35 -16.24 -10.33
N LEU A 207 13.13 -16.15 -11.64
CA LEU A 207 12.83 -14.89 -12.34
C LEU A 207 11.49 -14.99 -13.06
N VAL A 208 10.82 -13.84 -13.17
CA VAL A 208 9.74 -13.61 -14.11
C VAL A 208 10.25 -12.63 -15.17
N LEU A 209 10.28 -13.08 -16.40
CA LEU A 209 10.57 -12.25 -17.57
C LEU A 209 9.24 -11.80 -18.16
N GLU A 210 9.11 -10.50 -18.45
CA GLU A 210 7.86 -9.95 -18.96
C GLU A 210 8.09 -9.13 -20.23
N GLU A 211 7.11 -9.13 -21.11
CA GLU A 211 7.08 -8.16 -22.19
C GLU A 211 6.96 -6.75 -21.62
N ARG A 212 7.65 -5.80 -22.21
CA ARG A 212 7.55 -4.41 -21.83
C ARG A 212 6.19 -3.86 -22.26
N LEU A 213 5.48 -3.28 -21.33
CA LEU A 213 4.25 -2.52 -21.58
C LEU A 213 4.60 -1.04 -21.74
N ASP A 214 3.86 -0.35 -22.62
CA ASP A 214 3.98 1.09 -22.86
C ASP A 214 2.69 1.80 -22.45
N GLY A 215 2.83 2.89 -21.73
CA GLY A 215 1.74 3.72 -21.26
C GLY A 215 2.06 4.39 -19.92
N PRO A 216 1.19 5.23 -19.38
CA PRO A 216 1.32 5.77 -18.05
C PRO A 216 0.90 4.73 -16.98
N GLU A 217 1.57 4.78 -15.83
CA GLU A 217 1.26 3.94 -14.68
C GLU A 217 0.18 4.59 -13.81
N VAL A 218 -0.68 3.75 -13.19
CA VAL A 218 -1.66 4.16 -12.19
C VAL A 218 -1.84 3.07 -11.15
N SER A 219 -2.07 3.47 -9.91
CA SER A 219 -2.32 2.60 -8.77
C SER A 219 -3.79 2.59 -8.41
N VAL A 220 -4.41 1.41 -8.31
CA VAL A 220 -5.81 1.22 -7.90
C VAL A 220 -5.86 0.30 -6.69
N PHE A 221 -6.69 0.66 -5.72
CA PHE A 221 -6.78 -0.02 -4.42
C PHE A 221 -8.20 -0.50 -4.16
N ALA A 222 -8.33 -1.69 -3.61
CA ALA A 222 -9.59 -2.21 -3.09
C ALA A 222 -9.41 -2.74 -1.67
N LEU A 223 -10.34 -2.37 -0.78
CA LEU A 223 -10.46 -2.92 0.57
C LEU A 223 -11.38 -4.13 0.50
N CYS A 224 -10.88 -5.31 0.86
CA CYS A 224 -11.55 -6.59 0.64
C CYS A 224 -11.87 -7.31 1.94
N ASP A 225 -13.02 -7.99 1.98
CA ASP A 225 -13.49 -8.81 3.11
C ASP A 225 -13.53 -10.32 2.82
N GLY A 226 -12.95 -10.75 1.67
CA GLY A 226 -13.01 -12.11 1.17
C GLY A 226 -14.14 -12.35 0.15
N GLU A 227 -15.21 -11.57 0.21
CA GLU A 227 -16.39 -11.69 -0.65
C GLU A 227 -16.67 -10.42 -1.45
N ARG A 228 -16.43 -9.25 -0.83
CA ARG A 228 -16.79 -7.93 -1.32
C ARG A 228 -15.59 -7.01 -1.28
N MET A 229 -15.71 -5.87 -1.95
CA MET A 229 -14.68 -4.84 -1.94
C MET A 229 -15.25 -3.42 -1.96
N VAL A 230 -14.48 -2.49 -1.41
CA VAL A 230 -14.63 -1.03 -1.59
C VAL A 230 -13.44 -0.54 -2.39
N VAL A 231 -13.68 -0.01 -3.59
CA VAL A 231 -12.64 0.57 -4.44
C VAL A 231 -12.36 2.00 -4.01
N LEU A 232 -11.10 2.34 -3.82
CA LEU A 232 -10.65 3.68 -3.45
C LEU A 232 -10.32 4.51 -4.69
N PRO A 233 -10.19 5.86 -4.54
CA PRO A 233 -9.70 6.70 -5.62
C PRO A 233 -8.35 6.22 -6.16
N PRO A 234 -8.12 6.27 -7.48
CA PRO A 234 -6.82 5.92 -8.04
C PRO A 234 -5.76 6.92 -7.62
N ALA A 235 -4.51 6.47 -7.48
CA ALA A 235 -3.37 7.32 -7.20
C ALA A 235 -2.27 7.12 -8.26
N GLN A 236 -1.39 8.09 -8.38
CA GLN A 236 -0.20 7.95 -9.21
C GLN A 236 1.04 8.32 -8.39
N ASP A 237 2.04 7.42 -8.41
CA ASP A 237 3.33 7.61 -7.76
C ASP A 237 4.43 8.01 -8.78
N HIS A 238 5.56 8.48 -8.26
CA HIS A 238 6.74 8.86 -9.01
C HIS A 238 7.91 8.00 -8.54
N LYS A 239 8.18 6.92 -9.27
CA LYS A 239 9.15 5.88 -8.85
C LYS A 239 10.61 6.27 -9.07
N ARG A 240 10.89 7.16 -10.03
CA ARG A 240 12.26 7.57 -10.34
C ARG A 240 12.79 8.60 -9.35
N LEU A 241 14.08 8.51 -9.04
CA LEU A 241 14.75 9.35 -8.04
C LEU A 241 14.83 10.81 -8.44
N GLU A 242 15.12 11.10 -9.72
CA GLU A 242 15.46 12.42 -10.22
C GLU A 242 14.31 13.06 -11.00
N ASP A 243 14.33 14.39 -11.09
CA ASP A 243 13.42 15.18 -11.92
C ASP A 243 13.40 14.68 -13.37
N GLY A 244 12.26 14.78 -14.03
CA GLY A 244 12.04 14.30 -15.39
C GLY A 244 12.02 12.77 -15.52
N ASP A 245 11.62 12.08 -14.47
CA ASP A 245 11.53 10.62 -14.38
C ASP A 245 12.83 9.91 -14.77
N ARG A 246 13.96 10.41 -14.25
CA ARG A 246 15.31 9.88 -14.49
C ARG A 246 15.90 9.24 -13.23
N GLY A 247 17.06 8.61 -13.41
CA GLY A 247 17.79 7.93 -12.34
C GLY A 247 17.21 6.55 -11.99
N PRO A 248 17.64 5.96 -10.86
CA PRO A 248 17.20 4.63 -10.44
C PRO A 248 15.73 4.63 -9.97
N ASN A 249 15.11 3.45 -10.00
CA ASN A 249 13.83 3.22 -9.34
C ASN A 249 13.99 3.29 -7.82
N THR A 250 12.96 3.82 -7.16
CA THR A 250 12.88 3.96 -5.70
C THR A 250 11.59 3.34 -5.18
N GLY A 251 11.31 3.47 -3.89
CA GLY A 251 10.02 3.16 -3.30
C GLY A 251 8.91 4.20 -3.58
N GLY A 252 9.23 5.26 -4.32
CA GLY A 252 8.35 6.40 -4.62
C GLY A 252 8.86 7.70 -3.99
N MET A 253 9.02 8.74 -4.83
CA MET A 253 9.49 10.07 -4.43
C MET A 253 8.34 11.05 -4.19
N GLY A 254 7.13 10.63 -4.44
CA GLY A 254 5.91 11.37 -4.25
C GLY A 254 4.73 10.72 -4.96
N ALA A 255 3.53 11.20 -4.65
CA ALA A 255 2.31 10.70 -5.26
C ALA A 255 1.21 11.76 -5.23
N TYR A 256 0.15 11.52 -5.97
CA TYR A 256 -1.06 12.33 -5.91
C TYR A 256 -2.32 11.47 -6.08
N ALA A 257 -3.44 11.97 -5.55
CA ALA A 257 -4.76 11.36 -5.67
C ALA A 257 -5.85 12.45 -5.67
N PRO A 258 -7.00 12.19 -6.36
CA PRO A 258 -7.23 11.09 -7.29
C PRO A 258 -6.39 11.26 -8.56
N ALA A 259 -6.00 10.17 -9.25
CA ALA A 259 -5.29 10.25 -10.52
C ALA A 259 -6.28 10.48 -11.67
N PRO A 260 -6.32 11.68 -12.29
CA PRO A 260 -7.35 12.01 -13.30
C PRO A 260 -7.19 11.25 -14.61
N LEU A 261 -6.04 10.64 -14.81
CA LEU A 261 -5.74 9.83 -15.97
C LEU A 261 -6.62 8.56 -16.06
N LEU A 262 -7.20 8.12 -14.94
CA LEU A 262 -8.16 7.01 -14.90
C LEU A 262 -9.56 7.57 -14.58
N SER A 263 -10.41 7.67 -15.60
CA SER A 263 -11.80 8.12 -15.45
C SER A 263 -12.64 7.15 -14.62
N GLU A 264 -13.84 7.56 -14.20
CA GLU A 264 -14.79 6.68 -13.49
C GLU A 264 -15.11 5.41 -14.32
N GLU A 265 -15.30 5.53 -15.63
CA GLU A 265 -15.52 4.40 -16.54
C GLU A 265 -14.28 3.50 -16.59
N GLY A 266 -13.09 4.10 -16.64
CA GLY A 266 -11.81 3.39 -16.56
C GLY A 266 -11.66 2.63 -15.25
N LEU A 267 -12.00 3.25 -14.13
CA LEU A 267 -11.98 2.62 -12.80
C LEU A 267 -12.98 1.47 -12.71
N ASP A 268 -14.20 1.62 -13.25
CA ASP A 268 -15.19 0.53 -13.34
C ASP A 268 -14.69 -0.61 -14.23
N THR A 269 -13.98 -0.31 -15.31
CA THR A 269 -13.34 -1.33 -16.16
C THR A 269 -12.28 -2.10 -15.36
N VAL A 270 -11.39 -1.42 -14.63
CA VAL A 270 -10.39 -2.05 -13.75
C VAL A 270 -11.09 -2.91 -12.68
N ARG A 271 -12.15 -2.41 -12.06
CA ARG A 271 -12.92 -3.20 -11.08
C ARG A 271 -13.39 -4.53 -11.67
N ARG A 272 -14.03 -4.50 -12.85
CA ARG A 272 -14.62 -5.69 -13.49
C ARG A 272 -13.59 -6.64 -14.11
N THR A 273 -12.48 -6.12 -14.66
CA THR A 273 -11.52 -6.94 -15.41
C THR A 273 -10.28 -7.33 -14.60
N VAL A 274 -10.02 -6.65 -13.48
CA VAL A 274 -8.83 -6.90 -12.65
C VAL A 274 -9.21 -7.26 -11.21
N LEU A 275 -9.91 -6.36 -10.48
CA LEU A 275 -10.09 -6.51 -9.03
C LEU A 275 -11.06 -7.64 -8.68
N GLU A 276 -12.25 -7.66 -9.29
CA GLU A 276 -13.25 -8.71 -9.05
C GLU A 276 -12.74 -10.10 -9.47
N PRO A 277 -12.12 -10.28 -10.65
CA PRO A 277 -11.53 -11.57 -11.02
C PRO A 277 -10.39 -11.99 -10.08
N THR A 278 -9.59 -11.04 -9.55
CA THR A 278 -8.53 -11.34 -8.58
C THR A 278 -9.14 -11.89 -7.28
N LEU A 279 -10.12 -11.18 -6.69
CA LEU A 279 -10.76 -11.62 -5.46
C LEU A 279 -11.47 -12.97 -5.64
N GLN A 280 -12.15 -13.16 -6.76
CA GLN A 280 -12.81 -14.42 -7.09
C GLN A 280 -11.80 -15.58 -7.23
N ALA A 281 -10.67 -15.37 -7.92
CA ALA A 281 -9.63 -16.37 -8.08
C ALA A 281 -8.94 -16.74 -6.76
N LEU A 282 -8.78 -15.77 -5.84
CA LEU A 282 -8.31 -16.04 -4.48
C LEU A 282 -9.30 -16.93 -3.72
N LYS A 283 -10.59 -16.58 -3.77
CA LYS A 283 -11.66 -17.37 -3.14
C LYS A 283 -11.74 -18.81 -3.68
N GLU A 284 -11.64 -19.00 -5.00
CA GLU A 284 -11.64 -20.32 -5.65
C GLU A 284 -10.45 -21.18 -5.23
N ARG A 285 -9.34 -20.55 -4.82
CA ARG A 285 -8.17 -21.22 -4.20
C ARG A 285 -8.33 -21.48 -2.70
N GLY A 286 -9.49 -21.16 -2.11
CA GLY A 286 -9.76 -21.30 -0.68
C GLY A 286 -9.07 -20.24 0.19
N ILE A 287 -8.67 -19.13 -0.39
CA ILE A 287 -8.00 -18.02 0.31
C ILE A 287 -9.05 -16.99 0.71
N ASP A 288 -9.30 -16.86 2.03
CA ASP A 288 -10.11 -15.80 2.62
C ASP A 288 -9.27 -14.51 2.69
N TYR A 289 -9.38 -13.69 1.63
CA TYR A 289 -8.53 -12.50 1.46
C TYR A 289 -9.14 -11.28 2.14
N ARG A 290 -8.62 -10.91 3.30
CA ARG A 290 -9.07 -9.75 4.09
C ARG A 290 -7.96 -8.71 4.16
N GLY A 291 -8.06 -7.65 3.39
CA GLY A 291 -7.01 -6.65 3.30
C GLY A 291 -7.09 -5.83 2.02
N VAL A 292 -5.98 -5.25 1.62
CA VAL A 292 -5.88 -4.46 0.40
C VAL A 292 -5.47 -5.32 -0.79
N ILE A 293 -6.21 -5.23 -1.89
CA ILE A 293 -5.67 -5.54 -3.22
C ILE A 293 -5.22 -4.22 -3.83
N TYR A 294 -3.93 -4.06 -4.03
CA TYR A 294 -3.34 -2.97 -4.78
C TYR A 294 -2.92 -3.49 -6.15
N ALA A 295 -3.54 -2.98 -7.21
CA ALA A 295 -3.19 -3.25 -8.59
C ALA A 295 -2.35 -2.08 -9.14
N GLY A 296 -1.07 -2.32 -9.41
CA GLY A 296 -0.23 -1.45 -10.23
C GLY A 296 -0.52 -1.72 -11.70
N LEU A 297 -0.99 -0.72 -12.43
CA LEU A 297 -1.49 -0.85 -13.79
C LEU A 297 -0.68 0.02 -14.76
N MET A 298 -0.47 -0.50 -15.97
CA MET A 298 -0.11 0.28 -17.15
C MET A 298 -1.36 0.53 -17.98
N LEU A 299 -1.67 1.77 -18.29
CA LEU A 299 -2.77 2.13 -19.20
C LEU A 299 -2.25 2.10 -20.64
N THR A 300 -2.40 0.94 -21.27
CA THR A 300 -1.94 0.71 -22.65
C THR A 300 -3.00 1.09 -23.68
N ALA A 301 -2.62 1.13 -24.95
CA ALA A 301 -3.56 1.35 -26.06
C ALA A 301 -4.68 0.29 -26.14
N THR A 302 -4.47 -0.89 -25.54
CA THR A 302 -5.46 -2.00 -25.52
C THR A 302 -6.24 -2.07 -24.22
N GLY A 303 -6.04 -1.12 -23.30
CA GLY A 303 -6.69 -1.05 -22.00
C GLY A 303 -5.72 -1.24 -20.82
N PRO A 304 -6.24 -1.25 -19.60
CA PRO A 304 -5.43 -1.41 -18.41
C PRO A 304 -4.82 -2.83 -18.32
N GLN A 305 -3.52 -2.90 -18.01
CA GLN A 305 -2.80 -4.15 -17.84
C GLN A 305 -2.07 -4.17 -16.50
N VAL A 306 -2.15 -5.26 -15.76
CA VAL A 306 -1.51 -5.39 -14.46
C VAL A 306 0.01 -5.54 -14.63
N ILE A 307 0.75 -4.63 -14.00
CA ILE A 307 2.22 -4.69 -13.86
C ILE A 307 2.58 -5.59 -12.69
N GLU A 308 1.91 -5.37 -11.54
CA GLU A 308 2.10 -6.10 -10.29
C GLU A 308 0.88 -5.93 -9.38
N PHE A 309 0.73 -6.87 -8.46
CA PHE A 309 -0.13 -6.71 -7.29
C PHE A 309 0.70 -6.50 -6.03
N ASN A 310 0.14 -5.74 -5.09
CA ASN A 310 0.62 -5.68 -3.72
C ASN A 310 -0.54 -6.04 -2.77
N CYS A 311 -0.21 -6.65 -1.63
CA CYS A 311 -1.19 -7.16 -0.65
C CYS A 311 -1.44 -6.18 0.52
N ARG A 312 -1.04 -4.95 0.35
CA ARG A 312 -1.10 -3.86 1.35
C ARG A 312 -1.23 -2.51 0.64
N PHE A 313 -1.45 -1.43 1.41
CA PHE A 313 -1.39 -0.08 0.83
C PHE A 313 0.00 0.23 0.25
N GLY A 314 0.02 1.05 -0.80
CA GLY A 314 1.25 1.61 -1.34
C GLY A 314 1.92 2.61 -0.37
N ASP A 315 3.17 2.91 -0.61
CA ASP A 315 3.93 3.92 0.08
C ASP A 315 4.78 4.67 -0.99
N PRO A 316 4.43 5.93 -1.39
CA PRO A 316 3.69 6.92 -0.60
C PRO A 316 2.19 7.11 -0.93
N GLU A 317 1.53 6.23 -1.69
CA GLU A 317 0.12 6.40 -2.08
C GLU A 317 -0.81 6.40 -0.87
N CYS A 318 -0.52 5.60 0.17
CA CYS A 318 -1.29 5.59 1.42
C CYS A 318 -1.31 6.98 2.07
N GLN A 319 -0.15 7.63 2.17
CA GLN A 319 -0.02 8.97 2.73
C GLN A 319 -0.85 10.00 1.96
N THR A 320 -1.02 9.76 0.66
CA THR A 320 -1.81 10.61 -0.24
C THR A 320 -3.31 10.34 -0.11
N LEU A 321 -3.70 9.07 0.05
CA LEU A 321 -5.10 8.65 0.13
C LEU A 321 -5.73 8.93 1.50
N MET A 322 -5.02 8.63 2.60
CA MET A 322 -5.60 8.71 3.96
C MET A 322 -6.24 10.06 4.27
N PRO A 323 -5.69 11.21 3.88
CA PRO A 323 -6.32 12.51 4.11
C PRO A 323 -7.64 12.73 3.35
N LEU A 324 -7.87 12.01 2.26
CA LEU A 324 -9.09 12.07 1.45
C LEU A 324 -10.22 11.19 1.99
N LEU A 325 -9.91 10.21 2.84
CA LEU A 325 -10.88 9.26 3.36
C LEU A 325 -11.64 9.85 4.56
N GLY A 326 -12.92 9.51 4.65
CA GLY A 326 -13.82 9.95 5.70
C GLY A 326 -13.63 9.23 7.03
N PRO A 327 -14.34 9.67 8.06
CA PRO A 327 -14.24 9.12 9.41
C PRO A 327 -14.76 7.67 9.53
N GLU A 328 -15.42 7.15 8.50
CA GLU A 328 -15.92 5.78 8.45
C GLU A 328 -14.80 4.73 8.22
N LEU A 329 -13.57 5.19 7.96
CA LEU A 329 -12.44 4.31 7.61
C LEU A 329 -12.23 3.18 8.61
N ALA A 330 -12.24 3.47 9.92
CA ALA A 330 -12.00 2.45 10.94
C ALA A 330 -13.06 1.33 10.90
N GLN A 331 -14.34 1.70 10.73
CA GLN A 331 -15.46 0.74 10.62
C GLN A 331 -15.37 -0.09 9.34
N VAL A 332 -14.94 0.51 8.22
CA VAL A 332 -14.73 -0.21 6.95
C VAL A 332 -13.58 -1.22 7.09
N LEU A 333 -12.46 -0.83 7.69
CA LEU A 333 -11.33 -1.76 7.92
C LEU A 333 -11.72 -2.89 8.88
N GLN A 334 -12.48 -2.60 9.95
CA GLN A 334 -13.01 -3.61 10.85
C GLN A 334 -13.94 -4.58 10.11
N ALA A 335 -14.87 -4.06 9.33
CA ALA A 335 -15.79 -4.88 8.54
C ALA A 335 -15.06 -5.80 7.56
N CYS A 336 -14.00 -5.31 6.90
CA CYS A 336 -13.12 -6.16 6.09
C CYS A 336 -12.45 -7.25 6.96
N ALA A 337 -11.88 -6.87 8.12
CA ALA A 337 -11.16 -7.78 8.99
C ALA A 337 -12.02 -8.95 9.51
N ILE A 338 -13.33 -8.72 9.70
CA ILE A 338 -14.27 -9.75 10.19
C ILE A 338 -15.10 -10.41 9.07
N GLY A 339 -14.87 -10.07 7.79
CA GLY A 339 -15.62 -10.64 6.65
C GLY A 339 -17.06 -10.14 6.55
N ARG A 340 -17.34 -8.91 6.97
CA ARG A 340 -18.68 -8.33 7.04
C ARG A 340 -18.76 -6.93 6.48
N LEU A 341 -18.19 -6.73 5.30
CA LEU A 341 -18.25 -5.44 4.59
C LEU A 341 -19.70 -5.02 4.25
N ASP A 342 -20.64 -5.98 4.24
CA ASP A 342 -22.07 -5.73 4.13
C ASP A 342 -22.65 -4.90 5.30
N LEU A 343 -21.96 -4.83 6.44
CA LEU A 343 -22.35 -4.04 7.60
C LEU A 343 -21.65 -2.68 7.68
N ALA A 344 -20.64 -2.45 6.84
CA ALA A 344 -19.89 -1.22 6.86
C ALA A 344 -20.73 -0.02 6.39
N PRO A 345 -20.53 1.16 6.97
CA PRO A 345 -21.04 2.39 6.37
C PRO A 345 -20.36 2.65 5.02
N ALA A 346 -21.03 3.45 4.19
CA ALA A 346 -20.38 3.93 2.96
C ALA A 346 -19.18 4.82 3.32
N LEU A 347 -18.03 4.52 2.75
CA LEU A 347 -16.81 5.31 2.96
C LEU A 347 -16.93 6.65 2.21
N THR A 348 -16.88 7.74 2.94
CA THR A 348 -16.88 9.08 2.36
C THR A 348 -15.52 9.39 1.76
N ILE A 349 -15.48 9.92 0.54
CA ILE A 349 -14.30 10.43 -0.13
C ILE A 349 -14.43 11.94 -0.28
N LYS A 350 -13.46 12.71 0.24
CA LYS A 350 -13.46 14.17 0.11
C LYS A 350 -13.18 14.57 -1.34
N PRO A 351 -13.92 15.53 -1.90
CA PRO A 351 -13.76 16.01 -3.26
C PRO A 351 -12.58 17.00 -3.36
N GLN A 352 -11.38 16.56 -2.99
CA GLN A 352 -10.15 17.36 -2.95
C GLN A 352 -9.03 16.63 -3.68
N CYS A 353 -8.04 17.39 -4.12
CA CYS A 353 -6.76 16.87 -4.58
C CYS A 353 -5.82 16.73 -3.40
N SER A 354 -5.07 15.64 -3.35
CA SER A 354 -4.02 15.38 -2.36
C SER A 354 -2.69 15.19 -3.05
N ALA A 355 -1.68 15.91 -2.63
CA ALA A 355 -0.32 15.90 -3.14
C ALA A 355 0.65 15.44 -2.03
N CYS A 356 1.59 14.57 -2.37
CA CYS A 356 2.62 14.07 -1.49
C CYS A 356 4.01 14.27 -2.12
N VAL A 357 4.93 14.88 -1.39
CA VAL A 357 6.34 15.01 -1.76
C VAL A 357 7.20 14.33 -0.70
N VAL A 358 8.07 13.41 -1.12
CA VAL A 358 8.94 12.65 -0.23
C VAL A 358 10.31 13.30 -0.12
N ALA A 359 10.75 13.54 1.11
CA ALA A 359 12.12 13.95 1.44
C ALA A 359 12.94 12.69 1.78
N ALA A 360 14.02 12.47 1.03
CA ALA A 360 14.91 11.33 1.17
C ALA A 360 16.29 11.75 1.69
N ALA A 361 17.01 10.81 2.30
CA ALA A 361 18.38 10.99 2.74
C ALA A 361 19.35 10.90 1.56
N SER A 362 20.48 11.60 1.67
CA SER A 362 21.59 11.48 0.70
C SER A 362 22.00 10.01 0.53
N GLY A 363 22.27 9.61 -0.71
CA GLY A 363 22.65 8.24 -1.06
C GLY A 363 21.47 7.26 -1.22
N TYR A 364 20.24 7.71 -1.03
CA TYR A 364 19.06 6.90 -1.34
C TYR A 364 18.94 6.69 -2.87
N PRO A 365 18.54 5.52 -3.39
CA PRO A 365 18.05 4.33 -2.66
C PRO A 365 19.13 3.33 -2.25
N GLU A 366 20.38 3.46 -2.69
CA GLU A 366 21.41 2.42 -2.55
C GLU A 366 22.03 2.39 -1.14
N SER A 367 22.53 3.54 -0.67
CA SER A 367 23.27 3.67 0.58
C SER A 367 22.85 4.93 1.34
N PRO A 368 21.60 5.00 1.87
CA PRO A 368 21.12 6.19 2.52
C PRO A 368 21.88 6.51 3.80
N ARG A 369 22.29 7.75 3.93
CA ARG A 369 22.92 8.30 5.13
C ARG A 369 21.91 8.31 6.28
N LYS A 370 22.37 8.00 7.49
CA LYS A 370 21.53 7.93 8.70
C LYS A 370 22.18 8.74 9.83
N GLY A 371 21.35 9.18 10.79
CA GLY A 371 21.81 9.89 11.98
C GLY A 371 21.85 11.41 11.83
N ASP A 372 21.39 11.96 10.71
CA ASP A 372 21.36 13.42 10.50
C ASP A 372 20.23 14.04 11.32
N PRO A 373 20.50 15.07 12.16
CA PRO A 373 19.46 15.78 12.90
C PRO A 373 18.45 16.44 11.97
N ILE A 374 17.17 16.26 12.28
CA ILE A 374 16.05 16.79 11.51
C ILE A 374 15.44 17.97 12.25
N THR A 375 15.30 19.10 11.57
CA THR A 375 14.56 20.26 12.04
C THR A 375 13.25 20.36 11.27
N ILE A 376 12.14 20.56 11.99
CA ILE A 376 10.80 20.73 11.44
C ILE A 376 10.20 21.96 12.11
N ASP A 377 9.89 23.00 11.32
CA ASP A 377 9.24 24.24 11.77
C ASP A 377 7.93 24.45 10.98
N LEU A 378 7.00 23.53 11.15
CA LEU A 378 5.73 23.54 10.42
C LEU A 378 4.60 24.01 11.34
N PRO A 379 3.76 24.95 10.88
CA PRO A 379 2.56 25.32 11.60
C PRO A 379 1.53 24.17 11.54
N VAL A 380 0.77 23.99 12.62
CA VAL A 380 -0.35 23.05 12.65
C VAL A 380 -1.38 23.43 11.58
N SER A 381 -1.84 22.44 10.81
CA SER A 381 -2.82 22.63 9.73
C SER A 381 -3.79 21.46 9.67
N GLN A 382 -5.00 21.71 9.20
CA GLN A 382 -6.01 20.66 8.95
C GLN A 382 -5.87 20.04 7.56
N THR A 383 -5.30 20.77 6.60
CA THR A 383 -5.17 20.36 5.19
C THR A 383 -3.74 20.01 4.80
N ARG A 384 -2.80 20.08 5.73
CA ARG A 384 -1.39 19.75 5.49
C ARG A 384 -0.90 18.84 6.60
N GLN A 385 -0.19 17.79 6.21
CA GLN A 385 0.29 16.74 7.09
C GLN A 385 1.77 16.47 6.83
N LEU A 386 2.48 16.05 7.86
CA LEU A 386 3.83 15.53 7.75
C LEU A 386 3.86 14.12 8.33
N PHE A 387 4.11 13.13 7.47
CA PHE A 387 4.28 11.76 7.93
C PHE A 387 5.75 11.39 7.97
N HIS A 388 6.17 10.87 9.11
CA HIS A 388 7.51 10.34 9.31
C HIS A 388 7.61 8.93 8.75
N ALA A 389 8.74 8.64 8.10
CA ALA A 389 9.10 7.31 7.62
C ALA A 389 10.41 6.88 8.31
N GLY A 390 11.54 6.97 7.62
CA GLY A 390 12.85 6.64 8.17
C GLY A 390 13.36 7.68 9.17
N THR A 391 12.70 7.80 10.30
CA THR A 391 13.10 8.71 11.40
C THR A 391 13.10 7.97 12.73
N ARG A 392 13.95 8.39 13.67
CA ARG A 392 13.94 7.94 15.06
C ARG A 392 14.26 9.09 16.00
N ARG A 393 13.82 9.00 17.25
CA ARG A 393 14.28 9.87 18.33
C ARG A 393 15.40 9.21 19.09
N GLU A 394 16.46 9.96 19.34
CA GLU A 394 17.54 9.54 20.24
C GLU A 394 17.14 9.72 21.70
N GLU A 395 17.89 9.15 22.63
CA GLU A 395 17.68 9.35 24.07
C GLU A 395 17.74 10.81 24.50
N SER A 396 18.51 11.61 23.77
CA SER A 396 18.58 13.07 23.91
C SER A 396 17.29 13.80 23.53
N GLY A 397 16.32 13.11 22.88
CA GLY A 397 15.11 13.68 22.31
C GLY A 397 15.30 14.25 20.89
N VAL A 398 16.52 14.29 20.36
CA VAL A 398 16.81 14.75 19.00
C VAL A 398 16.18 13.81 17.99
N LEU A 399 15.46 14.37 17.02
CA LEU A 399 14.93 13.63 15.88
C LEU A 399 16.05 13.50 14.83
N VAL A 400 16.28 12.25 14.34
CA VAL A 400 17.32 11.99 13.35
C VAL A 400 16.79 11.09 12.22
N SER A 401 17.44 11.16 11.06
CA SER A 401 17.21 10.23 9.94
C SER A 401 17.62 8.80 10.31
N SER A 402 16.84 7.80 9.89
CA SER A 402 17.12 6.38 10.16
C SER A 402 16.87 5.47 8.95
N GLY A 403 16.38 6.03 7.84
CA GLY A 403 16.06 5.30 6.61
C GLY A 403 16.30 6.13 5.36
N GLY A 404 15.98 5.55 4.20
CA GLY A 404 16.16 6.20 2.91
C GLY A 404 15.15 7.30 2.64
N ARG A 405 13.85 6.97 2.60
CA ARG A 405 12.77 7.96 2.64
C ARG A 405 12.58 8.37 4.09
N VAL A 406 12.71 9.66 4.37
CA VAL A 406 12.76 10.18 5.73
C VAL A 406 11.42 10.74 6.17
N LEU A 407 10.83 11.59 5.34
CA LEU A 407 9.57 12.27 5.61
C LEU A 407 8.72 12.35 4.33
N ALA A 408 7.41 12.44 4.49
CA ALA A 408 6.46 12.74 3.43
C ALA A 408 5.64 13.97 3.83
N VAL A 409 5.67 15.01 3.01
CA VAL A 409 4.87 16.23 3.17
C VAL A 409 3.63 16.12 2.30
N ILE A 410 2.46 16.26 2.89
CA ILE A 410 1.17 16.12 2.22
C ILE A 410 0.39 17.41 2.34
N ALA A 411 -0.23 17.83 1.24
CA ALA A 411 -1.19 18.92 1.23
C ALA A 411 -2.45 18.56 0.43
N GLN A 412 -3.60 19.04 0.91
CA GLN A 412 -4.89 18.92 0.25
C GLN A 412 -5.38 20.29 -0.20
N ALA A 413 -5.94 20.37 -1.39
CA ALA A 413 -6.55 21.59 -1.93
C ALA A 413 -7.67 21.25 -2.93
N GLU A 414 -8.34 22.26 -3.46
CA GLU A 414 -9.39 22.10 -4.49
C GLU A 414 -8.80 21.65 -5.84
N ASP A 415 -7.53 21.98 -6.11
CA ASP A 415 -6.82 21.60 -7.32
C ASP A 415 -5.36 21.19 -7.02
N PHE A 416 -4.70 20.56 -8.01
CA PHE A 416 -3.34 20.06 -7.86
C PHE A 416 -2.28 21.17 -7.77
N ASP A 417 -2.46 22.30 -8.47
CA ASP A 417 -1.52 23.41 -8.41
C ASP A 417 -1.43 23.98 -7.00
N ALA A 418 -2.58 24.18 -6.36
CA ALA A 418 -2.66 24.64 -4.97
C ALA A 418 -2.11 23.59 -3.99
N ALA A 419 -2.43 22.30 -4.19
CA ALA A 419 -1.96 21.23 -3.33
C ALA A 419 -0.44 21.10 -3.38
N PHE A 420 0.16 21.00 -4.58
CA PHE A 420 1.61 20.90 -4.73
C PHE A 420 2.34 22.16 -4.27
N SER A 421 1.81 23.36 -4.57
CA SER A 421 2.39 24.62 -4.08
C SER A 421 2.43 24.68 -2.56
N ALA A 422 1.40 24.13 -1.88
CA ALA A 422 1.38 24.05 -0.43
C ALA A 422 2.36 23.00 0.11
N ALA A 423 2.43 21.81 -0.52
CA ALA A 423 3.35 20.76 -0.12
C ALA A 423 4.83 21.20 -0.25
N TYR A 424 5.21 21.81 -1.36
CA TYR A 424 6.58 22.32 -1.55
C TYR A 424 6.94 23.46 -0.60
N ARG A 425 6.01 24.37 -0.32
CA ARG A 425 6.20 25.45 0.67
C ARG A 425 6.43 24.89 2.07
N ASP A 426 5.67 23.88 2.47
CA ASP A 426 5.87 23.22 3.77
C ASP A 426 7.20 22.45 3.80
N LEU A 427 7.65 21.90 2.68
CA LEU A 427 8.94 21.21 2.60
C LEU A 427 10.13 22.15 2.84
N GLU A 428 10.03 23.46 2.53
CA GLU A 428 11.04 24.46 2.84
C GLU A 428 11.28 24.63 4.36
N HIS A 429 10.30 24.24 5.19
CA HIS A 429 10.38 24.25 6.66
C HIS A 429 10.92 22.95 7.26
N VAL A 430 11.38 22.03 6.42
CA VAL A 430 11.99 20.74 6.82
C VAL A 430 13.45 20.76 6.39
N SER A 431 14.37 20.48 7.31
CA SER A 431 15.79 20.45 6.98
C SER A 431 16.53 19.34 7.72
N PHE A 432 17.44 18.68 7.03
CA PHE A 432 18.49 17.81 7.54
C PHE A 432 19.61 17.75 6.51
N GLU A 433 20.83 17.38 6.94
CA GLU A 433 21.97 17.39 6.03
C GLU A 433 21.80 16.39 4.90
N GLY A 434 21.96 16.85 3.65
CA GLY A 434 21.83 16.04 2.46
C GLY A 434 20.39 15.64 2.11
N ILE A 435 19.39 16.41 2.55
CA ILE A 435 18.00 16.24 2.13
C ILE A 435 17.89 16.27 0.60
N THR A 436 17.17 15.33 0.04
CA THR A 436 16.93 15.20 -1.39
C THR A 436 15.44 14.98 -1.65
N TYR A 437 14.87 15.68 -2.62
CA TYR A 437 13.50 15.50 -3.08
C TYR A 437 13.37 15.93 -4.54
N ARG A 438 12.34 15.49 -5.22
CA ARG A 438 12.03 15.92 -6.59
C ARG A 438 11.24 17.23 -6.57
N HIS A 439 11.50 18.09 -7.57
CA HIS A 439 10.83 19.39 -7.73
C HIS A 439 9.64 19.34 -8.69
N ASP A 440 9.47 18.23 -9.40
CA ASP A 440 8.50 18.03 -10.49
C ASP A 440 7.39 17.01 -10.17
N ILE A 441 7.22 16.61 -8.89
CA ILE A 441 6.13 15.71 -8.52
C ILE A 441 4.79 16.31 -8.96
N GLY A 442 3.99 15.46 -9.64
CA GLY A 442 2.69 15.88 -10.20
C GLY A 442 2.79 16.67 -11.50
N HIS A 443 3.95 16.67 -12.18
CA HIS A 443 4.11 17.36 -13.48
C HIS A 443 3.04 16.98 -14.52
N GLN A 444 2.42 15.80 -14.38
CA GLN A 444 1.35 15.34 -15.28
C GLN A 444 0.00 16.05 -15.04
N VAL A 445 -0.20 16.66 -13.88
CA VAL A 445 -1.49 17.24 -13.44
C VAL A 445 -1.39 18.70 -13.00
N ARG A 446 -0.20 19.28 -13.04
CA ARG A 446 0.05 20.69 -12.74
C ARG A 446 0.02 21.50 -14.02
N SER A 447 -0.51 22.71 -13.93
CA SER A 447 -0.42 23.70 -15.01
C SER A 447 1.05 24.12 -15.20
N SER A 448 1.53 24.16 -16.44
CA SER A 448 2.90 24.56 -16.80
C SER A 448 3.10 26.07 -16.62
#